data_f916e5ba7450ce86212ac2c1bc3a300c
#
_entry.id   f916e5ba7450ce86212ac2c1bc3a300c
#
_cell.length_a   1.000
_cell.length_b   1.000
_cell.length_c   1.000
_cell.angle_alpha   90.00
_cell.angle_beta   90.00
_cell.angle_gamma   90.00
#
_symmetry.space_group_name_H-M   'P 1'
#
loop_
_entity.id
_entity.type
_entity.pdbx_description
1 polymer ?
#
loop_
_entity_poly.entity_id
_entity_poly.type
_entity_poly.pdbx_seq_one_letter_code
_entity_poly.pdbx_strand_id
1 'polypeptide(L)'
;MFGIGTRDLGIDLGTANTLVFVKGKGIVVREPSVVALQTDTKSIVAVGNDAKNMIGRTPGNVVALRPMKDGVIADYETTATMMKYYINQAVKNKGLFARKPYVMVCVPSGITAVEERAVIDATRQAGARDAYPIEEPFAAAIGANLPVWEPTGSMVVDIGGGTTEVAIISLGGIVTSQSIRVAGDEMDDSIISYIRKTYNLMIGDRTAEAIKMEIGSAETGEENTSMEIRGRDLLTGLPKTIEITATEIANALRDTVLSIVDAVKSTLEKTPPELAADIMDRGIVLTGGAPCSAISTRSSATKRKCLFLSLKIRWIVLRSAREKHWSTSIFSKEKQDNQELNRRGVSRCRING
;
A
#
# COMPACT_ATOMS: atom_id res chain seq x y z
N MET A 1 29.51 -4.33 -27.94
CA MET A 1 29.31 -5.16 -26.74
C MET A 1 27.87 -4.98 -26.30
N PHE A 2 27.03 -5.96 -26.55
CA PHE A 2 25.65 -5.95 -26.07
C PHE A 2 25.68 -6.20 -24.56
N GLY A 3 25.38 -5.20 -23.74
CA GLY A 3 25.29 -5.30 -22.31
C GLY A 3 24.17 -6.28 -21.92
N ILE A 4 24.53 -7.47 -21.47
CA ILE A 4 23.64 -8.42 -20.81
C ILE A 4 23.38 -7.86 -19.41
N GLY A 5 22.53 -6.81 -19.33
CA GLY A 5 22.17 -6.19 -18.08
C GLY A 5 21.20 -7.08 -17.30
N THR A 6 21.56 -7.43 -16.08
CA THR A 6 20.60 -7.89 -15.09
C THR A 6 19.60 -6.77 -14.87
N ARG A 7 18.31 -7.06 -15.02
CA ARG A 7 17.25 -6.10 -14.69
C ARG A 7 16.92 -6.27 -13.22
N ASP A 8 17.44 -5.37 -12.38
CA ASP A 8 17.09 -5.36 -10.97
C ASP A 8 15.63 -4.93 -10.80
N LEU A 9 14.95 -5.58 -9.89
CA LEU A 9 13.53 -5.39 -9.61
C LEU A 9 13.34 -4.81 -8.22
N GLY A 10 12.32 -3.98 -8.07
CA GLY A 10 11.72 -3.66 -6.80
C GLY A 10 10.33 -4.26 -6.72
N ILE A 11 10.00 -4.89 -5.60
CA ILE A 11 8.69 -5.47 -5.35
C ILE A 11 8.14 -4.89 -4.07
N ASP A 12 6.97 -4.25 -4.17
CA ASP A 12 6.11 -3.97 -3.04
C ASP A 12 5.09 -5.10 -2.95
N LEU A 13 5.26 -5.95 -1.95
CA LEU A 13 4.43 -7.13 -1.72
C LEU A 13 3.34 -6.81 -0.71
N GLY A 14 2.42 -5.91 -1.08
CA GLY A 14 1.36 -5.47 -0.19
C GLY A 14 0.22 -6.48 -0.03
N THR A 15 -0.53 -6.37 1.06
CA THR A 15 -1.71 -7.21 1.36
C THR A 15 -2.80 -7.07 0.29
N ALA A 16 -3.09 -5.85 -0.16
CA ALA A 16 -4.12 -5.60 -1.17
C ALA A 16 -3.61 -5.66 -2.61
N ASN A 17 -2.43 -5.10 -2.87
CA ASN A 17 -1.85 -4.98 -4.20
C ASN A 17 -0.36 -5.26 -4.18
N THR A 18 0.14 -5.88 -5.24
CA THR A 18 1.57 -6.06 -5.51
C THR A 18 2.00 -5.15 -6.64
N LEU A 19 3.10 -4.42 -6.42
CA LEU A 19 3.73 -3.57 -7.43
C LEU A 19 5.09 -4.12 -7.78
N VAL A 20 5.44 -4.11 -9.08
CA VAL A 20 6.80 -4.46 -9.52
C VAL A 20 7.38 -3.32 -10.34
N PHE A 21 8.49 -2.82 -9.87
CA PHE A 21 9.30 -1.82 -10.53
C PHE A 21 10.49 -2.46 -11.23
N VAL A 22 10.78 -2.00 -12.43
CA VAL A 22 11.98 -2.40 -13.19
C VAL A 22 12.85 -1.18 -13.41
N LYS A 23 14.12 -1.27 -13.08
CA LYS A 23 15.09 -0.19 -13.31
C LYS A 23 15.07 0.26 -14.78
N GLY A 24 14.90 1.55 -14.99
CA GLY A 24 14.84 2.17 -16.32
C GLY A 24 13.51 2.04 -17.07
N LYS A 25 12.52 1.33 -16.50
CA LYS A 25 11.17 1.21 -17.07
C LYS A 25 10.06 1.76 -16.17
N GLY A 26 10.33 1.91 -14.87
CA GLY A 26 9.32 2.28 -13.89
C GLY A 26 8.48 1.08 -13.44
N ILE A 27 7.26 1.35 -12.95
CA ILE A 27 6.32 0.31 -12.51
C ILE A 27 5.77 -0.42 -13.74
N VAL A 28 6.02 -1.72 -13.82
CA VAL A 28 5.61 -2.59 -14.94
C VAL A 28 4.50 -3.57 -14.59
N VAL A 29 4.27 -3.83 -13.29
CA VAL A 29 3.17 -4.62 -12.77
C VAL A 29 2.49 -3.83 -11.66
N ARG A 30 1.17 -3.79 -11.71
CA ARG A 30 0.30 -3.27 -10.67
C ARG A 30 -0.94 -4.16 -10.65
N GLU A 31 -0.95 -5.11 -9.74
CA GLU A 31 -1.97 -6.14 -9.70
C GLU A 31 -2.41 -6.38 -8.24
N PRO A 32 -3.68 -6.75 -8.01
CA PRO A 32 -4.13 -7.20 -6.71
C PRO A 32 -3.35 -8.43 -6.23
N SER A 33 -3.03 -8.50 -4.94
CA SER A 33 -2.42 -9.67 -4.30
C SER A 33 -3.46 -10.76 -4.08
N VAL A 34 -4.01 -11.29 -5.16
CA VAL A 34 -5.07 -12.30 -5.16
C VAL A 34 -4.70 -13.45 -6.09
N VAL A 35 -4.98 -14.67 -5.66
CA VAL A 35 -4.78 -15.89 -6.43
C VAL A 35 -6.05 -16.73 -6.39
N ALA A 36 -6.47 -17.25 -7.53
CA ALA A 36 -7.53 -18.25 -7.63
C ALA A 36 -6.93 -19.62 -7.87
N LEU A 37 -7.30 -20.59 -7.04
CA LEU A 37 -6.79 -21.96 -7.03
C LEU A 37 -7.92 -22.98 -7.18
N GLN A 38 -7.63 -24.09 -7.82
CA GLN A 38 -8.48 -25.28 -7.69
C GLN A 38 -8.31 -25.86 -6.28
N THR A 39 -9.40 -26.25 -5.64
CA THR A 39 -9.39 -26.72 -4.25
C THR A 39 -8.71 -28.09 -4.08
N ASP A 40 -8.84 -28.97 -5.07
CA ASP A 40 -8.32 -30.34 -5.09
C ASP A 40 -6.85 -30.42 -5.49
N THR A 41 -6.47 -29.78 -6.59
CA THR A 41 -5.12 -29.86 -7.16
C THR A 41 -4.17 -28.78 -6.70
N LYS A 42 -4.70 -27.72 -6.03
CA LYS A 42 -3.98 -26.48 -5.72
C LYS A 42 -3.37 -25.77 -6.93
N SER A 43 -3.82 -26.16 -8.15
CA SER A 43 -3.35 -25.54 -9.37
C SER A 43 -3.90 -24.10 -9.51
N ILE A 44 -3.06 -23.20 -10.04
CA ILE A 44 -3.45 -21.80 -10.24
C ILE A 44 -4.40 -21.69 -11.42
N VAL A 45 -5.56 -21.07 -11.18
CA VAL A 45 -6.56 -20.73 -12.18
C VAL A 45 -6.36 -19.31 -12.70
N ALA A 46 -6.10 -18.37 -11.79
CA ALA A 46 -5.87 -16.96 -12.13
C ALA A 46 -5.01 -16.27 -11.05
N VAL A 47 -4.41 -15.14 -11.42
CA VAL A 47 -3.61 -14.26 -10.52
C VAL A 47 -4.00 -12.80 -10.79
N GLY A 48 -3.93 -11.96 -9.77
CA GLY A 48 -4.10 -10.53 -9.93
C GLY A 48 -5.54 -10.11 -10.22
N ASN A 49 -5.74 -9.26 -11.20
CA ASN A 49 -7.06 -8.72 -11.58
C ASN A 49 -8.07 -9.81 -11.93
N ASP A 50 -7.64 -10.83 -12.67
CA ASP A 50 -8.54 -11.93 -13.06
C ASP A 50 -9.00 -12.70 -11.82
N ALA A 51 -8.08 -12.99 -10.87
CA ALA A 51 -8.43 -13.64 -9.61
C ALA A 51 -9.31 -12.74 -8.72
N LYS A 52 -9.04 -11.43 -8.65
CA LYS A 52 -9.87 -10.46 -7.90
C LYS A 52 -11.31 -10.46 -8.41
N ASN A 53 -11.52 -10.59 -9.72
CA ASN A 53 -12.87 -10.66 -10.31
C ASN A 53 -13.63 -11.93 -9.92
N MET A 54 -12.94 -12.96 -9.46
CA MET A 54 -13.50 -14.22 -9.01
C MET A 54 -13.92 -14.22 -7.53
N ILE A 55 -13.44 -13.28 -6.71
CA ILE A 55 -13.80 -13.20 -5.28
C ILE A 55 -15.32 -13.14 -5.12
N GLY A 56 -15.88 -14.03 -4.30
CA GLY A 56 -17.31 -14.14 -4.03
C GLY A 56 -18.16 -14.69 -5.21
N ARG A 57 -17.52 -15.18 -6.28
CA ARG A 57 -18.20 -15.68 -7.49
C ARG A 57 -17.69 -17.04 -7.97
N THR A 58 -16.83 -17.69 -7.20
CA THR A 58 -16.24 -18.97 -7.56
C THR A 58 -17.22 -20.12 -7.32
N PRO A 59 -17.25 -21.15 -8.20
CA PRO A 59 -17.88 -22.44 -7.88
C PRO A 59 -17.10 -23.16 -6.78
N GLY A 60 -17.71 -24.18 -6.14
CA GLY A 60 -17.14 -24.85 -4.97
C GLY A 60 -15.78 -25.53 -5.15
N ASN A 61 -15.39 -25.79 -6.41
CA ASN A 61 -14.08 -26.38 -6.74
C ASN A 61 -12.97 -25.34 -7.02
N VAL A 62 -13.28 -24.05 -6.91
CA VAL A 62 -12.31 -22.94 -7.07
C VAL A 62 -12.42 -22.01 -5.88
N VAL A 63 -11.28 -21.59 -5.34
CA VAL A 63 -11.21 -20.57 -4.28
C VAL A 63 -10.32 -19.41 -4.73
N ALA A 64 -10.81 -18.19 -4.58
CA ALA A 64 -10.00 -16.99 -4.74
C ALA A 64 -9.64 -16.45 -3.35
N LEU A 65 -8.35 -16.30 -3.08
CA LEU A 65 -7.82 -15.92 -1.77
C LEU A 65 -6.70 -14.89 -1.88
N ARG A 66 -6.46 -14.18 -0.79
CA ARG A 66 -5.30 -13.30 -0.60
C ARG A 66 -4.23 -14.05 0.18
N PRO A 67 -3.05 -14.32 -0.42
CA PRO A 67 -1.99 -15.06 0.26
C PRO A 67 -1.19 -14.21 1.25
N MET A 68 -1.40 -12.88 1.21
CA MET A 68 -0.87 -11.91 2.16
C MET A 68 -1.97 -11.44 3.10
N LYS A 69 -1.66 -11.31 4.38
CA LYS A 69 -2.58 -10.78 5.40
C LYS A 69 -1.79 -9.94 6.40
N ASP A 70 -2.33 -8.77 6.75
CA ASP A 70 -1.73 -7.89 7.75
C ASP A 70 -0.23 -7.60 7.50
N GLY A 71 0.15 -7.42 6.24
CA GLY A 71 1.54 -7.17 5.81
C GLY A 71 2.47 -8.38 5.80
N VAL A 72 1.99 -9.59 6.18
CA VAL A 72 2.82 -10.79 6.26
C VAL A 72 2.30 -11.91 5.34
N ILE A 73 3.16 -12.88 5.07
CA ILE A 73 2.81 -14.07 4.29
C ILE A 73 1.90 -14.97 5.13
N ALA A 74 0.64 -15.13 4.70
CA ALA A 74 -0.32 -16.05 5.30
C ALA A 74 -0.28 -17.44 4.64
N ASP A 75 0.01 -17.51 3.34
CA ASP A 75 0.20 -18.74 2.59
C ASP A 75 1.49 -18.66 1.76
N TYR A 76 2.51 -19.38 2.20
CA TYR A 76 3.86 -19.33 1.62
C TYR A 76 3.89 -19.79 0.16
N GLU A 77 3.34 -20.96 -0.13
CA GLU A 77 3.39 -21.57 -1.48
C GLU A 77 2.61 -20.73 -2.49
N THR A 78 1.45 -20.24 -2.10
CA THR A 78 0.63 -19.36 -2.94
C THR A 78 1.31 -18.02 -3.16
N THR A 79 1.96 -17.44 -2.13
CA THR A 79 2.74 -16.19 -2.25
C THR A 79 3.93 -16.37 -3.19
N ALA A 80 4.73 -17.41 -3.02
CA ALA A 80 5.89 -17.68 -3.87
C ALA A 80 5.47 -17.85 -5.34
N THR A 81 4.33 -18.50 -5.57
CA THR A 81 3.82 -18.71 -6.92
C THR A 81 3.25 -17.42 -7.53
N MET A 82 2.56 -16.60 -6.75
CA MET A 82 2.10 -15.26 -7.15
C MET A 82 3.30 -14.37 -7.52
N MET A 83 4.33 -14.33 -6.67
CA MET A 83 5.55 -13.58 -6.95
C MET A 83 6.26 -14.07 -8.21
N LYS A 84 6.32 -15.39 -8.43
CA LYS A 84 6.88 -15.98 -9.65
C LYS A 84 6.14 -15.51 -10.89
N TYR A 85 4.82 -15.43 -10.83
CA TYR A 85 4.00 -14.90 -11.91
C TYR A 85 4.38 -13.45 -12.22
N TYR A 86 4.45 -12.58 -11.21
CA TYR A 86 4.76 -11.17 -11.39
C TYR A 86 6.21 -10.91 -11.82
N ILE A 87 7.17 -11.63 -11.25
CA ILE A 87 8.58 -11.56 -11.69
C ILE A 87 8.71 -11.98 -13.17
N ASN A 88 8.03 -13.04 -13.58
CA ASN A 88 8.05 -13.47 -14.98
C ASN A 88 7.41 -12.43 -15.91
N GLN A 89 6.33 -11.80 -15.48
CA GLN A 89 5.66 -10.74 -16.23
C GLN A 89 6.58 -9.52 -16.39
N ALA A 90 7.27 -9.11 -15.32
CA ALA A 90 8.20 -7.98 -15.32
C ALA A 90 9.42 -8.22 -16.22
N VAL A 91 9.89 -9.46 -16.31
CA VAL A 91 11.08 -9.85 -17.07
C VAL A 91 10.72 -10.40 -18.47
N LYS A 92 9.49 -10.21 -18.96
CA LYS A 92 9.08 -10.52 -20.35
C LYS A 92 10.11 -9.94 -21.33
N ASN A 93 10.67 -10.76 -22.24
CA ASN A 93 11.79 -10.54 -23.15
C ASN A 93 13.14 -11.04 -22.61
N LYS A 94 13.14 -12.24 -22.03
CA LYS A 94 14.39 -12.94 -21.73
C LYS A 94 15.02 -13.40 -23.05
N GLY A 95 16.20 -12.86 -23.40
CA GLY A 95 17.09 -13.56 -24.33
C GLY A 95 17.49 -14.92 -23.74
N LEU A 96 17.92 -15.85 -24.57
CA LEU A 96 18.32 -17.22 -24.19
C LEU A 96 19.32 -17.28 -23.01
N PHE A 97 20.02 -16.18 -22.71
CA PHE A 97 21.06 -16.04 -21.68
C PHE A 97 20.72 -15.02 -20.59
N ALA A 98 19.43 -14.71 -20.37
CA ALA A 98 19.05 -13.72 -19.36
C ALA A 98 19.38 -14.24 -17.94
N ARG A 99 20.15 -13.47 -17.19
CA ARG A 99 20.46 -13.76 -15.79
C ARG A 99 19.24 -13.49 -14.92
N LYS A 100 19.09 -14.25 -13.82
CA LYS A 100 18.07 -14.00 -12.80
C LYS A 100 18.26 -12.62 -12.20
N PRO A 101 17.17 -11.87 -11.92
CA PRO A 101 17.26 -10.52 -11.36
C PRO A 101 17.67 -10.55 -9.88
N TYR A 102 18.31 -9.49 -9.40
CA TYR A 102 18.30 -9.14 -7.99
C TYR A 102 16.97 -8.43 -7.68
N VAL A 103 16.40 -8.74 -6.53
CA VAL A 103 15.11 -8.22 -6.12
C VAL A 103 15.24 -7.52 -4.78
N MET A 104 14.82 -6.27 -4.70
CA MET A 104 14.55 -5.59 -3.44
C MET A 104 13.06 -5.74 -3.14
N VAL A 105 12.72 -6.22 -1.95
CA VAL A 105 11.33 -6.49 -1.54
C VAL A 105 10.98 -5.67 -0.30
N CYS A 106 9.84 -4.97 -0.34
CA CYS A 106 9.34 -4.21 0.80
C CYS A 106 8.84 -5.16 1.89
N VAL A 107 9.10 -4.79 3.14
CA VAL A 107 8.64 -5.49 4.34
C VAL A 107 8.14 -4.47 5.36
N PRO A 108 7.12 -4.79 6.18
CA PRO A 108 6.65 -3.90 7.23
C PRO A 108 7.73 -3.57 8.25
N SER A 109 7.63 -2.40 8.89
CA SER A 109 8.49 -2.05 10.02
C SER A 109 8.22 -2.98 11.21
N GLY A 110 9.30 -3.41 11.87
CA GLY A 110 9.17 -4.29 13.03
C GLY A 110 8.78 -5.73 12.72
N ILE A 111 8.92 -6.15 11.46
CA ILE A 111 8.78 -7.55 11.04
C ILE A 111 9.75 -8.46 11.82
N THR A 112 9.32 -9.64 12.18
CA THR A 112 10.18 -10.63 12.85
C THR A 112 11.22 -11.19 11.89
N ALA A 113 12.37 -11.64 12.40
CA ALA A 113 13.43 -12.26 11.58
C ALA A 113 12.92 -13.52 10.83
N VAL A 114 11.92 -14.21 11.36
CA VAL A 114 11.30 -15.38 10.70
C VAL A 114 10.45 -14.96 9.51
N GLU A 115 9.62 -13.93 9.68
CA GLU A 115 8.77 -13.38 8.63
C GLU A 115 9.62 -12.74 7.51
N GLU A 116 10.66 -11.97 7.88
CA GLU A 116 11.61 -11.40 6.91
C GLU A 116 12.28 -12.50 6.08
N ARG A 117 12.75 -13.56 6.75
CA ARG A 117 13.35 -14.71 6.07
C ARG A 117 12.36 -15.39 5.13
N ALA A 118 11.11 -15.54 5.54
CA ALA A 118 10.07 -16.13 4.68
C ALA A 118 9.87 -15.30 3.39
N VAL A 119 9.87 -13.98 3.47
CA VAL A 119 9.78 -13.09 2.30
C VAL A 119 10.99 -13.25 1.38
N ILE A 120 12.21 -13.28 1.94
CA ILE A 120 13.45 -13.48 1.18
C ILE A 120 13.44 -14.84 0.46
N ASP A 121 13.10 -15.91 1.18
CA ASP A 121 13.10 -17.27 0.63
C ASP A 121 11.99 -17.44 -0.43
N ALA A 122 10.78 -16.90 -0.20
CA ALA A 122 9.71 -16.88 -1.22
C ALA A 122 10.14 -16.13 -2.49
N THR A 123 10.84 -15.00 -2.33
CA THR A 123 11.36 -14.21 -3.46
C THR A 123 12.41 -14.99 -4.27
N ARG A 124 13.32 -15.71 -3.59
CA ARG A 124 14.30 -16.58 -4.25
C ARG A 124 13.63 -17.76 -4.96
N GLN A 125 12.66 -18.40 -4.31
CA GLN A 125 11.85 -19.48 -4.90
C GLN A 125 11.07 -19.00 -6.13
N ALA A 126 10.58 -17.77 -6.10
CA ALA A 126 9.90 -17.13 -7.22
C ALA A 126 10.80 -16.86 -8.44
N GLY A 127 12.11 -17.03 -8.32
CA GLY A 127 13.05 -16.94 -9.43
C GLY A 127 14.04 -15.78 -9.38
N ALA A 128 14.10 -15.05 -8.27
CA ALA A 128 15.17 -14.08 -8.04
C ALA A 128 16.54 -14.79 -7.92
N ARG A 129 17.61 -14.08 -8.27
CA ARG A 129 18.98 -14.50 -8.00
C ARG A 129 19.29 -14.37 -6.52
N ASP A 130 18.87 -13.24 -5.95
CA ASP A 130 18.93 -12.94 -4.54
C ASP A 130 17.86 -11.89 -4.20
N ALA A 131 17.51 -11.79 -2.92
CA ALA A 131 16.51 -10.87 -2.41
C ALA A 131 17.05 -10.05 -1.24
N TYR A 132 16.71 -8.76 -1.22
CA TYR A 132 17.12 -7.80 -0.19
C TYR A 132 15.88 -7.12 0.38
N PRO A 133 15.63 -7.21 1.69
CA PRO A 133 14.50 -6.53 2.30
C PRO A 133 14.79 -5.03 2.42
N ILE A 134 13.72 -4.23 2.35
CA ILE A 134 13.69 -2.81 2.68
C ILE A 134 12.39 -2.52 3.42
N GLU A 135 12.46 -1.73 4.50
CA GLU A 135 11.26 -1.38 5.23
C GLU A 135 10.33 -0.48 4.41
N GLU A 136 9.03 -0.81 4.39
CA GLU A 136 8.00 -0.11 3.60
C GLU A 136 8.03 1.40 3.78
N PRO A 137 8.04 1.97 5.02
CA PRO A 137 8.02 3.42 5.19
C PRO A 137 9.31 4.09 4.70
N PHE A 138 10.46 3.38 4.73
CA PHE A 138 11.70 3.91 4.18
C PHE A 138 11.66 3.94 2.65
N ALA A 139 11.14 2.89 2.03
CA ALA A 139 10.91 2.84 0.59
C ALA A 139 9.90 3.91 0.15
N ALA A 140 8.81 4.10 0.92
CA ALA A 140 7.81 5.12 0.69
C ALA A 140 8.39 6.55 0.75
N ALA A 141 9.24 6.82 1.74
CA ALA A 141 9.91 8.11 1.88
C ALA A 141 10.85 8.41 0.72
N ILE A 142 11.60 7.41 0.23
CA ILE A 142 12.42 7.55 -0.99
C ILE A 142 11.52 7.84 -2.19
N GLY A 143 10.43 7.08 -2.36
CA GLY A 143 9.47 7.26 -3.44
C GLY A 143 8.79 8.64 -3.43
N ALA A 144 8.58 9.21 -2.26
CA ALA A 144 8.06 10.56 -2.07
C ALA A 144 9.12 11.67 -2.22
N ASN A 145 10.38 11.32 -2.56
CA ASN A 145 11.51 12.26 -2.66
C ASN A 145 11.75 13.05 -1.36
N LEU A 146 11.57 12.43 -0.21
CA LEU A 146 11.95 13.03 1.05
C LEU A 146 13.48 13.02 1.20
N PRO A 147 14.05 14.02 1.88
CA PRO A 147 15.51 14.12 2.05
C PRO A 147 16.00 13.14 3.11
N VAL A 148 15.76 11.84 2.89
CA VAL A 148 16.03 10.77 3.87
C VAL A 148 17.50 10.62 4.25
N TRP A 149 18.42 11.13 3.44
CA TRP A 149 19.87 11.06 3.66
C TRP A 149 20.43 12.26 4.40
N GLU A 150 19.65 13.32 4.56
CA GLU A 150 20.05 14.56 5.24
C GLU A 150 19.84 14.45 6.76
N PRO A 151 20.57 15.26 7.58
CA PRO A 151 20.35 15.35 9.02
C PRO A 151 19.10 16.17 9.34
N THR A 152 17.94 15.70 8.91
CA THR A 152 16.65 16.36 9.05
C THR A 152 15.54 15.35 9.20
N GLY A 153 14.56 15.64 10.06
CA GLY A 153 13.41 14.77 10.29
C GLY A 153 12.45 14.75 9.11
N SER A 154 12.15 13.57 8.60
CA SER A 154 11.11 13.33 7.60
C SER A 154 10.11 12.31 8.15
N MET A 155 8.83 12.67 8.21
CA MET A 155 7.77 11.76 8.66
C MET A 155 6.95 11.27 7.49
N VAL A 156 6.77 9.96 7.43
CA VAL A 156 5.91 9.28 6.47
C VAL A 156 4.88 8.44 7.21
N VAL A 157 3.65 8.43 6.68
CA VAL A 157 2.56 7.55 7.10
C VAL A 157 2.09 6.81 5.86
N ASP A 158 2.35 5.51 5.81
CA ASP A 158 1.99 4.64 4.71
C ASP A 158 0.78 3.79 5.09
N ILE A 159 -0.36 4.03 4.43
CA ILE A 159 -1.61 3.34 4.73
C ILE A 159 -1.89 2.34 3.62
N GLY A 160 -1.52 1.09 3.88
CA GLY A 160 -1.70 -0.02 2.96
C GLY A 160 -3.09 -0.64 2.97
N GLY A 161 -3.18 -1.90 2.53
CA GLY A 161 -4.38 -2.72 2.65
C GLY A 161 -4.51 -3.30 4.06
N GLY A 162 -3.47 -3.96 4.56
CA GLY A 162 -3.48 -4.65 5.85
C GLY A 162 -2.76 -3.93 6.98
N THR A 163 -1.83 -3.02 6.68
CA THR A 163 -1.02 -2.31 7.66
C THR A 163 -0.98 -0.81 7.43
N THR A 164 -0.81 -0.06 8.50
CA THR A 164 -0.41 1.34 8.47
C THR A 164 0.96 1.47 9.14
N GLU A 165 1.91 1.98 8.37
CA GLU A 165 3.29 2.21 8.79
C GLU A 165 3.52 3.69 9.05
N VAL A 166 3.97 4.01 10.25
CA VAL A 166 4.34 5.39 10.63
C VAL A 166 5.81 5.41 10.95
N ALA A 167 6.60 6.22 10.27
CA ALA A 167 8.03 6.30 10.54
C ALA A 167 8.59 7.71 10.43
N ILE A 168 9.61 7.97 11.24
CA ILE A 168 10.44 9.16 11.18
C ILE A 168 11.84 8.74 10.76
N ILE A 169 12.32 9.39 9.72
CA ILE A 169 13.54 9.04 9.00
C ILE A 169 14.49 10.22 9.03
N SER A 170 15.76 9.95 9.29
CA SER A 170 16.86 10.91 9.22
C SER A 170 18.18 10.19 8.96
N LEU A 171 19.14 10.83 8.27
CA LEU A 171 20.50 10.31 8.04
C LEU A 171 20.53 8.88 7.47
N GLY A 172 19.57 8.53 6.62
CA GLY A 172 19.51 7.22 5.96
C GLY A 172 19.02 6.08 6.84
N GLY A 173 18.41 6.36 7.99
CA GLY A 173 17.85 5.37 8.91
C GLY A 173 16.51 5.76 9.47
N ILE A 174 15.76 4.77 9.93
CA ILE A 174 14.52 4.97 10.69
C ILE A 174 14.89 5.27 12.14
N VAL A 175 14.46 6.44 12.62
CA VAL A 175 14.73 6.90 13.99
C VAL A 175 13.69 6.31 14.95
N THR A 176 12.43 6.36 14.55
CA THR A 176 11.32 5.71 15.26
C THR A 176 10.27 5.29 14.27
N SER A 177 9.62 4.16 14.51
CA SER A 177 8.52 3.66 13.70
C SER A 177 7.47 2.98 14.56
N GLN A 178 6.28 2.89 14.01
CA GLN A 178 5.18 2.11 14.53
C GLN A 178 4.39 1.50 13.37
N SER A 179 4.18 0.19 13.46
CA SER A 179 3.30 -0.56 12.56
C SER A 179 2.03 -0.94 13.29
N ILE A 180 0.87 -0.71 12.68
CA ILE A 180 -0.42 -1.17 13.18
C ILE A 180 -1.17 -1.94 12.09
N ARG A 181 -1.91 -2.98 12.51
CA ARG A 181 -2.74 -3.80 11.62
C ARG A 181 -4.14 -3.19 11.46
N VAL A 182 -4.18 -1.90 11.20
CA VAL A 182 -5.41 -1.12 10.99
C VAL A 182 -5.18 -0.30 9.72
N ALA A 183 -5.86 -0.68 8.64
CA ALA A 183 -5.65 -0.08 7.31
C ALA A 183 -6.89 -0.27 6.42
N GLY A 184 -6.68 -0.38 5.11
CA GLY A 184 -7.77 -0.44 4.12
C GLY A 184 -8.74 -1.60 4.29
N ASP A 185 -8.27 -2.78 4.70
CA ASP A 185 -9.11 -3.97 4.90
C ASP A 185 -9.99 -3.81 6.16
N GLU A 186 -9.45 -3.23 7.25
CA GLU A 186 -10.23 -2.91 8.46
C GLU A 186 -11.29 -1.83 8.18
N MET A 187 -11.00 -0.91 7.26
CA MET A 187 -12.00 0.06 6.80
C MET A 187 -13.15 -0.64 6.06
N ASP A 188 -12.86 -1.63 5.21
CA ASP A 188 -13.88 -2.42 4.51
C ASP A 188 -14.74 -3.22 5.49
N ASP A 189 -14.13 -3.87 6.48
CA ASP A 189 -14.81 -4.61 7.54
C ASP A 189 -15.71 -3.69 8.40
N SER A 190 -15.25 -2.49 8.70
CA SER A 190 -16.03 -1.48 9.41
C SER A 190 -17.29 -1.07 8.62
N ILE A 191 -17.16 -0.88 7.31
CA ILE A 191 -18.29 -0.58 6.41
C ILE A 191 -19.27 -1.76 6.36
N ILE A 192 -18.79 -3.00 6.17
CA ILE A 192 -19.62 -4.21 6.17
C ILE A 192 -20.40 -4.31 7.48
N SER A 193 -19.71 -4.13 8.61
CA SER A 193 -20.30 -4.19 9.94
C SER A 193 -21.37 -3.12 10.16
N TYR A 194 -21.11 -1.89 9.72
CA TYR A 194 -22.06 -0.79 9.80
C TYR A 194 -23.34 -1.08 9.00
N ILE A 195 -23.18 -1.46 7.74
CA ILE A 195 -24.32 -1.75 6.84
C ILE A 195 -25.14 -2.94 7.35
N ARG A 196 -24.47 -3.97 7.86
CA ARG A 196 -25.12 -5.12 8.46
C ARG A 196 -25.96 -4.73 9.69
N LYS A 197 -25.41 -3.90 10.57
CA LYS A 197 -26.08 -3.47 11.82
C LYS A 197 -27.23 -2.50 11.55
N THR A 198 -27.03 -1.54 10.64
CA THR A 198 -27.98 -0.45 10.41
C THR A 198 -29.11 -0.88 9.48
N TYR A 199 -28.80 -1.64 8.44
CA TYR A 199 -29.75 -1.94 7.37
C TYR A 199 -30.17 -3.40 7.27
N ASN A 200 -29.62 -4.28 8.12
CA ASN A 200 -29.74 -5.73 8.02
C ASN A 200 -29.39 -6.25 6.61
N LEU A 201 -28.42 -5.61 5.96
CA LEU A 201 -28.00 -5.94 4.61
C LEU A 201 -26.62 -6.57 4.62
N MET A 202 -26.48 -7.73 3.94
CA MET A 202 -25.20 -8.38 3.73
C MET A 202 -24.61 -7.92 2.40
N ILE A 203 -23.44 -7.30 2.45
CA ILE A 203 -22.63 -6.96 1.29
C ILE A 203 -21.31 -7.73 1.32
N GLY A 204 -20.66 -7.85 0.17
CA GLY A 204 -19.33 -8.47 0.06
C GLY A 204 -18.21 -7.44 0.07
N ASP A 205 -16.95 -7.92 0.26
CA ASP A 205 -15.73 -7.12 0.34
C ASP A 205 -15.57 -6.15 -0.83
N ARG A 206 -15.87 -6.58 -2.05
CA ARG A 206 -15.79 -5.72 -3.26
C ARG A 206 -16.77 -4.54 -3.21
N THR A 207 -17.94 -4.74 -2.62
CA THR A 207 -18.92 -3.66 -2.46
C THR A 207 -18.44 -2.69 -1.39
N ALA A 208 -17.89 -3.18 -0.29
CA ALA A 208 -17.32 -2.34 0.76
C ALA A 208 -16.12 -1.52 0.26
N GLU A 209 -15.20 -2.15 -0.49
CA GLU A 209 -14.08 -1.46 -1.13
C GLU A 209 -14.58 -0.36 -2.10
N ALA A 210 -15.61 -0.64 -2.90
CA ALA A 210 -16.20 0.37 -3.80
C ALA A 210 -16.80 1.55 -3.02
N ILE A 211 -17.56 1.28 -1.96
CA ILE A 211 -18.12 2.32 -1.08
C ILE A 211 -17.02 3.20 -0.48
N LYS A 212 -15.98 2.55 0.08
CA LYS A 212 -14.81 3.25 0.63
C LYS A 212 -14.17 4.17 -0.40
N MET A 213 -14.00 3.69 -1.64
CA MET A 213 -13.34 4.45 -2.71
C MET A 213 -14.19 5.59 -3.27
N GLU A 214 -15.51 5.44 -3.33
CA GLU A 214 -16.39 6.42 -3.97
C GLU A 214 -16.89 7.50 -3.01
N ILE A 215 -17.28 7.10 -1.79
CA ILE A 215 -17.88 8.01 -0.81
C ILE A 215 -17.22 7.96 0.57
N GLY A 216 -16.11 7.20 0.74
CA GLY A 216 -15.38 7.15 2.01
C GLY A 216 -14.75 8.50 2.36
N SER A 217 -14.89 8.92 3.62
CA SER A 217 -14.28 10.14 4.16
C SER A 217 -13.85 9.93 5.61
N ALA A 218 -12.79 10.61 6.04
CA ALA A 218 -12.37 10.65 7.44
C ALA A 218 -13.21 11.64 8.27
N GLU A 219 -13.89 12.55 7.63
CA GLU A 219 -14.71 13.57 8.27
C GLU A 219 -16.13 13.57 7.70
N THR A 220 -17.08 13.90 8.55
CA THR A 220 -18.44 14.21 8.12
C THR A 220 -18.42 15.54 7.38
N GLY A 221 -18.43 15.49 6.04
CA GLY A 221 -18.41 16.69 5.19
C GLY A 221 -19.81 17.26 4.96
N GLU A 222 -19.85 18.50 4.44
CA GLU A 222 -21.10 19.14 4.01
C GLU A 222 -21.65 18.59 2.67
N GLU A 223 -20.91 17.72 2.01
CA GLU A 223 -21.34 17.14 0.74
C GLU A 223 -22.30 15.97 0.97
N ASN A 224 -23.54 16.16 0.55
CA ASN A 224 -24.58 15.12 0.50
C ASN A 224 -24.31 14.13 -0.64
N THR A 225 -23.11 13.54 -0.67
CA THR A 225 -22.79 12.49 -1.62
C THR A 225 -23.41 11.19 -1.15
N SER A 226 -24.20 10.56 -2.00
CA SER A 226 -24.82 9.26 -1.74
C SER A 226 -24.49 8.25 -2.82
N MET A 227 -24.65 6.97 -2.49
CA MET A 227 -24.38 5.84 -3.37
C MET A 227 -25.45 4.77 -3.20
N GLU A 228 -25.99 4.27 -4.31
CA GLU A 228 -26.83 3.06 -4.28
C GLU A 228 -25.97 1.81 -4.17
N ILE A 229 -26.29 0.95 -3.23
CA ILE A 229 -25.65 -0.35 -3.05
C ILE A 229 -26.66 -1.49 -3.04
N ARG A 230 -26.18 -2.66 -3.42
CA ARG A 230 -26.99 -3.89 -3.48
C ARG A 230 -26.40 -4.97 -2.62
N GLY A 231 -27.24 -5.66 -1.90
CA GLY A 231 -26.85 -6.78 -1.06
C GLY A 231 -28.00 -7.76 -0.84
N ARG A 232 -27.81 -8.70 0.07
CA ARG A 232 -28.82 -9.65 0.50
C ARG A 232 -29.41 -9.18 1.82
N ASP A 233 -30.71 -8.94 1.85
CA ASP A 233 -31.45 -8.66 3.08
C ASP A 233 -31.38 -9.88 4.03
N LEU A 234 -30.95 -9.66 5.26
CA LEU A 234 -30.75 -10.74 6.23
C LEU A 234 -32.07 -11.26 6.83
N LEU A 235 -33.15 -10.49 6.74
CA LEU A 235 -34.48 -10.89 7.26
C LEU A 235 -35.24 -11.73 6.25
N THR A 236 -35.24 -11.31 4.99
CA THR A 236 -36.00 -11.97 3.93
C THR A 236 -35.19 -12.94 3.09
N GLY A 237 -33.84 -12.82 3.11
CA GLY A 237 -32.93 -13.56 2.25
C GLY A 237 -32.90 -13.07 0.79
N LEU A 238 -33.69 -12.07 0.44
CA LEU A 238 -33.84 -11.57 -0.94
C LEU A 238 -32.81 -10.45 -1.27
N PRO A 239 -32.52 -10.23 -2.56
CA PRO A 239 -31.76 -9.06 -2.99
C PRO A 239 -32.48 -7.77 -2.62
N LYS A 240 -31.71 -6.79 -2.11
CA LYS A 240 -32.24 -5.49 -1.71
C LYS A 240 -31.26 -4.39 -2.13
N THR A 241 -31.78 -3.26 -2.56
CA THR A 241 -31.04 -2.03 -2.86
C THR A 241 -31.33 -1.00 -1.78
N ILE A 242 -30.29 -0.31 -1.32
CA ILE A 242 -30.40 0.82 -0.39
C ILE A 242 -29.52 1.96 -0.89
N GLU A 243 -29.85 3.16 -0.46
CA GLU A 243 -28.99 4.35 -0.61
C GLU A 243 -28.25 4.60 0.71
N ILE A 244 -26.97 4.89 0.62
CA ILE A 244 -26.09 5.23 1.75
C ILE A 244 -25.39 6.56 1.49
N THR A 245 -25.05 7.28 2.54
CA THR A 245 -24.45 8.62 2.47
C THR A 245 -22.99 8.62 2.90
N ALA A 246 -22.20 9.58 2.40
CA ALA A 246 -20.81 9.79 2.81
C ALA A 246 -20.70 10.06 4.33
N THR A 247 -21.67 10.73 4.93
CA THR A 247 -21.71 10.98 6.38
C THR A 247 -21.83 9.69 7.18
N GLU A 248 -22.66 8.75 6.73
CA GLU A 248 -22.79 7.42 7.37
C GLU A 248 -21.49 6.63 7.29
N ILE A 249 -20.83 6.66 6.12
CA ILE A 249 -19.56 5.98 5.93
C ILE A 249 -18.44 6.63 6.76
N ALA A 250 -18.39 7.95 6.86
CA ALA A 250 -17.45 8.65 7.76
C ALA A 250 -17.64 8.22 9.22
N ASN A 251 -18.89 8.07 9.67
CA ASN A 251 -19.19 7.55 11.01
C ASN A 251 -18.74 6.08 11.18
N ALA A 252 -18.96 5.25 10.16
CA ALA A 252 -18.51 3.85 10.17
C ALA A 252 -16.99 3.73 10.27
N LEU A 253 -16.23 4.63 9.63
CA LEU A 253 -14.77 4.62 9.57
C LEU A 253 -14.09 5.29 10.77
N ARG A 254 -14.85 5.97 11.63
CA ARG A 254 -14.32 6.84 12.68
C ARG A 254 -13.29 6.18 13.59
N ASP A 255 -13.59 4.99 14.09
CA ASP A 255 -12.72 4.30 15.06
C ASP A 255 -11.43 3.81 14.39
N THR A 256 -11.52 3.35 13.15
CA THR A 256 -10.38 2.96 12.32
C THR A 256 -9.46 4.16 12.06
N VAL A 257 -10.02 5.31 11.69
CA VAL A 257 -9.27 6.55 11.46
C VAL A 257 -8.63 7.05 12.75
N LEU A 258 -9.33 7.02 13.88
CA LEU A 258 -8.77 7.42 15.19
C LEU A 258 -7.58 6.55 15.58
N SER A 259 -7.63 5.24 15.34
CA SER A 259 -6.51 4.34 15.59
C SER A 259 -5.26 4.73 14.80
N ILE A 260 -5.43 5.14 13.54
CA ILE A 260 -4.31 5.63 12.71
C ILE A 260 -3.76 6.95 13.27
N VAL A 261 -4.64 7.88 13.63
CA VAL A 261 -4.23 9.17 14.21
C VAL A 261 -3.47 8.97 15.53
N ASP A 262 -3.89 8.02 16.36
CA ASP A 262 -3.21 7.74 17.62
C ASP A 262 -1.83 7.09 17.40
N ALA A 263 -1.66 6.26 16.37
CA ALA A 263 -0.35 5.76 15.97
C ALA A 263 0.59 6.91 15.53
N VAL A 264 0.08 7.88 14.78
CA VAL A 264 0.84 9.07 14.38
C VAL A 264 1.27 9.89 15.59
N LYS A 265 0.35 10.16 16.55
CA LYS A 265 0.64 10.88 17.78
C LYS A 265 1.70 10.15 18.63
N SER A 266 1.49 8.84 18.85
CA SER A 266 2.43 8.02 19.63
C SER A 266 3.83 7.97 19.04
N THR A 267 3.95 8.02 17.72
CA THR A 267 5.25 8.09 17.04
C THR A 267 5.91 9.46 17.22
N LEU A 268 5.14 10.56 17.13
CA LEU A 268 5.64 11.90 17.38
C LEU A 268 6.07 12.10 18.83
N GLU A 269 5.36 11.54 19.80
CA GLU A 269 5.72 11.60 21.23
C GLU A 269 7.09 10.95 21.54
N LYS A 270 7.48 9.94 20.76
CA LYS A 270 8.77 9.25 20.90
C LYS A 270 9.89 9.90 20.09
N THR A 271 9.58 10.96 19.34
CA THR A 271 10.50 11.60 18.42
C THR A 271 11.42 12.58 19.16
N PRO A 272 12.74 12.59 18.88
CA PRO A 272 13.63 13.62 19.37
C PRO A 272 13.15 15.02 19.02
N PRO A 273 13.29 16.02 19.94
CA PRO A 273 12.73 17.37 19.76
C PRO A 273 13.16 18.06 18.46
N GLU A 274 14.42 17.91 18.05
CA GLU A 274 14.98 18.54 16.84
C GLU A 274 14.28 17.99 15.58
N LEU A 275 14.06 16.67 15.51
CA LEU A 275 13.37 16.04 14.40
C LEU A 275 11.87 16.35 14.40
N ALA A 276 11.27 16.50 15.59
CA ALA A 276 9.89 16.94 15.70
C ALA A 276 9.70 18.38 15.18
N ALA A 277 10.66 19.27 15.44
CA ALA A 277 10.67 20.63 14.88
C ALA A 277 10.75 20.61 13.35
N ASP A 278 11.63 19.77 12.77
CA ASP A 278 11.74 19.60 11.33
C ASP A 278 10.40 19.15 10.70
N ILE A 279 9.69 18.23 11.38
CA ILE A 279 8.40 17.73 10.92
C ILE A 279 7.31 18.83 10.98
N MET A 280 7.35 19.71 11.97
CA MET A 280 6.45 20.87 12.03
C MET A 280 6.61 21.78 10.82
N ASP A 281 7.83 21.99 10.36
CA ASP A 281 8.12 22.85 9.20
C ASP A 281 7.80 22.14 7.87
N ARG A 282 8.12 20.85 7.76
CA ARG A 282 8.03 20.08 6.51
C ARG A 282 6.69 19.38 6.34
N GLY A 283 6.01 19.08 7.45
CA GLY A 283 4.75 18.33 7.48
C GLY A 283 4.96 16.82 7.41
N ILE A 284 3.83 16.13 7.40
CA ILE A 284 3.73 14.66 7.32
C ILE A 284 3.38 14.28 5.89
N VAL A 285 4.07 13.30 5.33
CA VAL A 285 3.77 12.76 4.00
C VAL A 285 2.94 11.48 4.16
N LEU A 286 1.77 11.47 3.56
CA LEU A 286 0.90 10.29 3.52
C LEU A 286 1.13 9.54 2.22
N THR A 287 1.26 8.21 2.33
CA THR A 287 1.46 7.29 1.21
C THR A 287 0.54 6.08 1.34
N GLY A 288 0.56 5.17 0.38
CA GLY A 288 -0.20 3.93 0.41
C GLY A 288 -1.36 3.87 -0.58
N GLY A 289 -2.05 2.74 -0.56
CA GLY A 289 -3.15 2.42 -1.48
C GLY A 289 -4.55 2.70 -0.92
N ALA A 290 -4.68 3.07 0.35
CA ALA A 290 -5.96 3.47 0.92
C ALA A 290 -6.47 4.72 0.21
N PRO A 291 -7.78 4.81 -0.09
CA PRO A 291 -8.30 5.97 -0.80
C PRO A 291 -8.05 7.23 -0.01
N CYS A 292 -7.45 8.19 -0.67
CA CYS A 292 -7.12 9.49 -0.10
C CYS A 292 -8.34 10.26 0.43
N SER A 293 -9.55 9.91 -0.02
CA SER A 293 -10.80 10.48 0.47
C SER A 293 -11.07 10.13 1.93
N ALA A 294 -10.71 8.92 2.39
CA ALA A 294 -11.03 8.47 3.74
C ALA A 294 -10.27 9.21 4.84
N ILE A 295 -9.15 9.88 4.52
CA ILE A 295 -8.30 10.54 5.52
C ILE A 295 -8.07 12.03 5.19
N SER A 296 -8.93 12.63 4.38
CA SER A 296 -8.91 14.08 4.18
C SER A 296 -9.28 14.78 5.48
N THR A 297 -8.29 15.12 6.29
CA THR A 297 -8.49 15.89 7.51
C THR A 297 -8.79 17.35 7.14
N ARG A 298 -10.04 17.68 6.96
CA ARG A 298 -10.54 19.06 7.06
C ARG A 298 -10.80 19.38 8.52
N SER A 299 -9.79 19.37 9.37
CA SER A 299 -9.96 19.95 10.71
C SER A 299 -10.11 21.46 10.56
N SER A 300 -11.29 21.96 10.81
CA SER A 300 -11.63 23.39 10.73
C SER A 300 -10.91 24.27 11.76
N ALA A 301 -10.23 23.68 12.74
CA ALA A 301 -9.50 24.43 13.77
C ALA A 301 -8.06 24.77 13.36
N THR A 302 -7.53 24.18 12.31
CA THR A 302 -6.22 24.52 11.79
C THR A 302 -6.26 24.32 10.29
N LYS A 303 -6.03 25.38 9.51
CA LYS A 303 -5.92 25.35 8.04
C LYS A 303 -4.73 24.50 7.62
N ARG A 304 -4.86 23.19 7.76
CA ARG A 304 -3.84 22.21 7.40
C ARG A 304 -4.29 21.54 6.12
N LYS A 305 -3.68 21.93 5.04
CA LYS A 305 -3.76 21.17 3.80
C LYS A 305 -2.87 19.94 3.95
N CYS A 306 -3.44 18.83 4.42
CA CYS A 306 -2.84 17.54 4.15
C CYS A 306 -3.04 17.26 2.69
N LEU A 307 -1.98 17.22 1.96
CA LEU A 307 -2.00 16.82 0.61
C LEU A 307 -1.70 15.37 0.47
N PHE A 308 -2.70 14.76 0.00
CA PHE A 308 -2.65 13.42 -0.49
C PHE A 308 -1.88 13.40 -1.80
N LEU A 309 -0.68 12.86 -1.74
CA LEU A 309 -0.19 12.19 -2.93
C LEU A 309 -1.15 11.02 -3.17
N SER A 310 -2.14 11.21 -4.04
CA SER A 310 -2.63 10.15 -4.88
C SER A 310 -1.43 9.72 -5.70
N LEU A 311 -0.59 8.93 -5.07
CA LEU A 311 0.48 8.29 -5.74
C LEU A 311 -0.16 7.32 -6.73
N LYS A 312 -0.18 7.76 -7.95
CA LYS A 312 0.43 6.93 -8.99
C LYS A 312 1.79 6.59 -8.42
N ILE A 313 1.83 5.55 -7.60
CA ILE A 313 2.92 5.14 -6.74
C ILE A 313 4.17 5.04 -7.60
N ARG A 314 5.01 6.04 -7.56
CA ARG A 314 6.37 5.92 -7.97
C ARG A 314 7.13 5.31 -6.79
N TRP A 315 6.88 4.05 -6.54
CA TRP A 315 7.76 3.26 -5.73
C TRP A 315 9.05 3.11 -6.50
N ILE A 316 9.92 4.07 -6.31
CA ILE A 316 11.29 3.89 -6.69
C ILE A 316 11.91 3.09 -5.57
N VAL A 317 11.65 1.82 -5.61
CA VAL A 317 12.44 0.90 -4.86
C VAL A 317 13.82 0.99 -5.41
N LEU A 318 14.76 1.40 -4.75
CA LEU A 318 15.96 1.08 -4.99
C LEU A 318 17.14 1.77 -4.81
N ARG A 319 17.81 1.57 -3.79
CA ARG A 319 19.26 1.41 -3.84
C ARG A 319 19.66 0.53 -2.68
N SER A 320 20.25 -0.62 -3.00
CA SER A 320 20.83 -1.48 -2.02
C SER A 320 21.83 -0.65 -1.21
N ALA A 321 21.79 -0.78 0.12
CA ALA A 321 22.75 -0.16 1.01
C ALA A 321 24.21 -0.55 0.67
N ARG A 322 24.43 -1.53 -0.19
CA ARG A 322 25.74 -1.94 -0.71
C ARG A 322 26.22 -1.10 -1.89
N GLU A 323 25.36 -0.39 -2.60
CA GLU A 323 25.76 0.41 -3.75
C GLU A 323 25.81 1.91 -3.43
N LYS A 324 26.62 2.30 -2.45
CA LYS A 324 27.00 3.70 -2.20
C LYS A 324 27.59 4.42 -3.43
N HIS A 325 27.77 3.73 -4.54
CA HIS A 325 28.30 4.26 -5.81
C HIS A 325 27.27 4.51 -6.92
N TRP A 326 25.98 4.32 -6.66
CA TRP A 326 24.94 4.59 -7.65
C TRP A 326 24.36 5.99 -7.48
N SER A 327 25.25 6.93 -7.26
CA SER A 327 24.86 8.31 -7.11
C SER A 327 24.57 8.98 -8.45
N THR A 328 23.86 10.04 -8.36
CA THR A 328 23.79 11.22 -9.23
C THR A 328 23.19 11.14 -10.63
N SER A 329 23.34 10.10 -11.40
CA SER A 329 22.85 10.15 -12.81
C SER A 329 21.34 9.89 -13.01
N ILE A 330 20.65 9.33 -12.01
CA ILE A 330 19.19 9.12 -12.08
C ILE A 330 18.44 10.36 -11.59
N PHE A 331 19.00 11.11 -10.63
CA PHE A 331 18.39 12.32 -10.07
C PHE A 331 18.26 13.49 -11.04
N SER A 332 19.09 13.57 -12.08
CA SER A 332 19.03 14.68 -13.04
C SER A 332 17.83 14.58 -14.00
N LYS A 333 17.41 13.37 -14.37
CA LYS A 333 16.20 13.18 -15.19
C LYS A 333 14.91 13.32 -14.38
N GLU A 334 14.92 12.93 -13.09
CA GLU A 334 13.77 13.03 -12.21
C GLU A 334 13.43 14.46 -11.77
N LYS A 335 14.41 15.38 -11.77
CA LYS A 335 14.12 16.79 -11.52
C LYS A 335 13.18 17.41 -12.57
N GLN A 336 13.26 16.98 -13.81
CA GLN A 336 12.37 17.47 -14.87
C GLN A 336 10.94 16.92 -14.72
N ASP A 337 10.81 15.63 -14.37
CA ASP A 337 9.52 15.00 -14.15
C ASP A 337 8.83 15.48 -12.86
N ASN A 338 9.60 15.84 -11.82
CA ASN A 338 9.07 16.42 -10.58
C ASN A 338 8.60 17.87 -10.71
N GLN A 339 9.20 18.67 -11.64
CA GLN A 339 8.67 19.98 -11.96
C GLN A 339 7.29 19.88 -12.65
N GLU A 340 7.05 18.81 -13.38
CA GLU A 340 5.76 18.54 -14.03
C GLU A 340 4.70 18.06 -13.04
N LEU A 341 5.09 17.33 -11.99
CA LEU A 341 4.21 16.94 -10.89
C LEU A 341 3.85 18.11 -9.95
N ASN A 342 4.78 19.01 -9.68
CA ASN A 342 4.51 20.24 -8.93
C ASN A 342 3.51 21.14 -9.67
N ARG A 343 3.51 21.15 -11.00
CA ARG A 343 2.51 21.84 -11.82
C ARG A 343 1.12 21.18 -11.78
N ARG A 344 1.03 19.92 -11.33
CA ARG A 344 -0.23 19.15 -11.25
C ARG A 344 -0.81 19.06 -9.84
N GLY A 345 -0.36 19.87 -8.91
CA GLY A 345 -1.06 20.11 -7.63
C GLY A 345 -0.66 19.19 -6.47
N VAL A 346 0.59 18.76 -6.39
CA VAL A 346 1.11 18.05 -5.22
C VAL A 346 1.49 19.08 -4.15
N SER A 347 0.79 19.13 -3.01
CA SER A 347 1.09 20.00 -1.90
C SER A 347 1.50 19.22 -0.64
N ARG A 348 2.25 19.81 0.23
CA ARG A 348 2.73 19.23 1.50
C ARG A 348 1.81 19.60 2.65
N CYS A 349 1.59 18.69 3.57
CA CYS A 349 0.89 18.98 4.81
C CYS A 349 1.86 19.63 5.80
N ARG A 350 1.56 20.86 6.21
CA ARG A 350 2.29 21.52 7.29
C ARG A 350 1.50 21.44 8.58
N ILE A 351 2.15 21.08 9.66
CA ILE A 351 1.61 21.20 11.00
C ILE A 351 1.91 22.64 11.46
N ASN A 352 0.89 23.48 11.53
CA ASN A 352 1.04 24.77 12.18
C ASN A 352 0.73 24.59 13.65
N GLY A 353 1.68 25.01 14.51
CA GLY A 353 1.55 25.03 15.95
C GLY A 353 0.48 26.02 16.46
#